data_5ae4009afd4d697f48a5bbc94b9c6e4b
#
_entry.id   5ae4009afd4d697f48a5bbc94b9c6e4b
#
_cell.length_a   1.000
_cell.length_b   1.000
_cell.length_c   1.000
_cell.angle_alpha   90.00
_cell.angle_beta   90.00
_cell.angle_gamma   90.00
#
_symmetry.space_group_name_H-M   'P 1'
#
loop_
_entity.id
_entity.type
_entity.pdbx_description
1 polymer ?
#
loop_
_entity_poly.entity_id
_entity_poly.type
_entity_poly.pdbx_seq_one_letter_code
_entity_poly.pdbx_strand_id
1 'polypeptide(L)'
;MKWNKYTIETTTAAEDYLSSALMELGIEGVHIEDNVPLTKEDQAEMFIDFLPELPPDEGISYVSFYLEDNGQDDTELLKQVKTTIEEMRNVVDMGTGKITSDQTEDLDWINNWKKFFSSFYIDDILIKPTWEELKEEDRDKFLIEIDPGVSFGTGKHETTQLCIRQLLKYIRGNETYTPQVKTPKVLDVGCGSGILSIVALKLGASEVVGTDLDPDCMTSTHDNMEVNHLDQKLGTFYVGNLIDDTELQEKTGTEEFDIVVANILADVIIPM
;
A
#
# COMPACT_ATOMS: atom_id res chain seq x y z
N MET A 1 -13.38 -6.65 12.61
CA MET A 1 -14.81 -6.65 12.27
C MET A 1 -15.11 -7.93 11.49
N LYS A 2 -16.35 -8.45 11.50
CA LYS A 2 -16.70 -9.62 10.66
C LYS A 2 -17.54 -9.16 9.49
N TRP A 3 -17.30 -9.78 8.34
CA TRP A 3 -17.98 -9.43 7.11
C TRP A 3 -18.53 -10.70 6.45
N ASN A 4 -19.74 -10.60 5.96
CA ASN A 4 -20.31 -11.59 5.06
C ASN A 4 -19.89 -11.23 3.64
N LYS A 5 -19.06 -12.06 3.01
CA LYS A 5 -18.65 -11.92 1.61
C LYS A 5 -19.64 -12.68 0.75
N TYR A 6 -20.19 -12.02 -0.25
CA TYR A 6 -21.04 -12.62 -1.27
C TYR A 6 -20.36 -12.50 -2.63
N THR A 7 -20.15 -13.61 -3.30
CA THR A 7 -19.50 -13.66 -4.62
C THR A 7 -20.48 -14.16 -5.66
N ILE A 8 -20.63 -13.39 -6.73
CA ILE A 8 -21.49 -13.69 -7.88
C ILE A 8 -20.59 -14.11 -9.03
N GLU A 9 -20.75 -15.35 -9.51
CA GLU A 9 -20.10 -15.82 -10.73
C GLU A 9 -20.89 -15.32 -11.94
N THR A 10 -20.24 -14.53 -12.79
CA THR A 10 -20.84 -13.90 -13.96
C THR A 10 -19.90 -13.96 -15.16
N THR A 11 -20.17 -13.19 -16.22
CA THR A 11 -19.26 -13.04 -17.36
C THR A 11 -18.55 -11.72 -17.31
N THR A 12 -17.36 -11.62 -17.93
CA THR A 12 -16.61 -10.36 -18.08
C THR A 12 -17.43 -9.27 -18.79
N ALA A 13 -18.34 -9.65 -19.69
CA ALA A 13 -19.25 -8.71 -20.36
C ALA A 13 -20.33 -8.12 -19.45
N ALA A 14 -20.63 -8.77 -18.31
CA ALA A 14 -21.70 -8.38 -17.40
C ALA A 14 -21.23 -7.67 -16.14
N GLU A 15 -19.93 -7.66 -15.82
CA GLU A 15 -19.39 -7.18 -14.55
C GLU A 15 -19.69 -5.70 -14.28
N ASP A 16 -19.54 -4.81 -15.27
CA ASP A 16 -19.84 -3.38 -15.13
C ASP A 16 -21.34 -3.13 -14.92
N TYR A 17 -22.18 -3.86 -15.67
CA TYR A 17 -23.63 -3.77 -15.52
C TYR A 17 -24.07 -4.25 -14.13
N LEU A 18 -23.50 -5.37 -13.68
CA LEU A 18 -23.77 -5.93 -12.37
C LEU A 18 -23.31 -5.01 -11.26
N SER A 19 -22.11 -4.43 -11.38
CA SER A 19 -21.58 -3.47 -10.42
C SER A 19 -22.50 -2.25 -10.26
N SER A 20 -22.95 -1.69 -11.40
CA SER A 20 -23.89 -0.56 -11.40
C SER A 20 -25.23 -0.92 -10.74
N ALA A 21 -25.76 -2.10 -11.04
CA ALA A 21 -27.00 -2.56 -10.44
C ALA A 21 -26.91 -2.84 -8.94
N LEU A 22 -25.77 -3.34 -8.46
CA LEU A 22 -25.51 -3.54 -7.03
C LEU A 22 -25.41 -2.19 -6.29
N MET A 23 -24.82 -1.17 -6.91
CA MET A 23 -24.80 0.19 -6.35
C MET A 23 -26.20 0.78 -6.21
N GLU A 24 -27.11 0.52 -7.15
CA GLU A 24 -28.52 0.95 -7.05
C GLU A 24 -29.26 0.29 -5.88
N LEU A 25 -28.83 -0.91 -5.47
CA LEU A 25 -29.35 -1.61 -4.29
C LEU A 25 -28.72 -1.12 -2.97
N GLY A 26 -27.82 -0.12 -3.01
CA GLY A 26 -27.15 0.45 -1.85
C GLY A 26 -25.88 -0.28 -1.43
N ILE A 27 -25.30 -1.11 -2.29
CA ILE A 27 -24.01 -1.75 -2.09
C ILE A 27 -22.92 -0.78 -2.57
N GLU A 28 -22.18 -0.18 -1.65
CA GLU A 28 -21.27 0.95 -1.93
C GLU A 28 -20.01 0.58 -2.71
N GLY A 29 -19.65 -0.69 -2.77
CA GLY A 29 -18.46 -1.13 -3.51
C GLY A 29 -18.46 -2.62 -3.79
N VAL A 30 -17.82 -2.98 -4.90
CA VAL A 30 -17.63 -4.36 -5.32
C VAL A 30 -16.16 -4.63 -5.63
N HIS A 31 -15.75 -5.88 -5.47
CA HIS A 31 -14.45 -6.37 -5.88
C HIS A 31 -14.65 -7.31 -7.08
N ILE A 32 -14.00 -7.02 -8.20
CA ILE A 32 -14.07 -7.80 -9.43
C ILE A 32 -12.78 -8.61 -9.57
N GLU A 33 -12.94 -9.90 -9.84
CA GLU A 33 -11.83 -10.83 -10.13
C GLU A 33 -12.08 -11.45 -11.48
N ASP A 34 -11.26 -11.11 -12.48
CA ASP A 34 -11.28 -11.63 -13.85
C ASP A 34 -9.86 -11.86 -14.37
N ASN A 35 -9.75 -12.35 -15.59
CA ASN A 35 -8.48 -12.52 -16.30
C ASN A 35 -8.40 -11.65 -17.57
N VAL A 36 -9.17 -10.57 -17.63
CA VAL A 36 -9.12 -9.64 -18.76
C VAL A 36 -7.77 -8.93 -18.77
N PRO A 37 -7.00 -9.00 -19.87
CA PRO A 37 -5.72 -8.31 -19.93
C PRO A 37 -5.91 -6.80 -19.87
N LEU A 38 -5.16 -6.13 -18.99
CA LEU A 38 -5.14 -4.67 -18.92
C LEU A 38 -4.70 -4.07 -20.26
N THR A 39 -5.38 -3.03 -20.71
CA THR A 39 -4.98 -2.29 -21.90
C THR A 39 -3.68 -1.54 -21.66
N LYS A 40 -3.02 -1.08 -22.73
CA LYS A 40 -1.79 -0.26 -22.59
C LYS A 40 -2.06 1.09 -21.93
N GLU A 41 -3.27 1.60 -22.09
CA GLU A 41 -3.74 2.82 -21.46
C GLU A 41 -3.92 2.60 -19.94
N ASP A 42 -4.60 1.51 -19.53
CA ASP A 42 -4.74 1.15 -18.11
C ASP A 42 -3.38 0.92 -17.44
N GLN A 43 -2.47 0.22 -18.13
CA GLN A 43 -1.11 -0.01 -17.62
C GLN A 43 -0.34 1.29 -17.39
N ALA A 44 -0.49 2.27 -18.29
CA ALA A 44 0.15 3.57 -18.15
C ALA A 44 -0.46 4.40 -17.02
N GLU A 45 -1.79 4.35 -16.86
CA GLU A 45 -2.49 5.05 -15.75
C GLU A 45 -2.20 4.43 -14.38
N MET A 46 -2.04 3.11 -14.32
CA MET A 46 -1.74 2.39 -13.07
C MET A 46 -0.25 2.38 -12.72
N PHE A 47 0.63 2.92 -13.57
CA PHE A 47 2.09 2.96 -13.39
C PHE A 47 2.70 1.57 -13.11
N ILE A 48 2.17 0.52 -13.75
CA ILE A 48 2.62 -0.86 -13.56
C ILE A 48 3.67 -1.21 -14.60
N ASP A 49 4.90 -1.42 -14.16
CA ASP A 49 6.03 -1.85 -15.02
C ASP A 49 6.03 -3.35 -15.31
N PHE A 50 5.46 -4.16 -14.40
CA PHE A 50 5.38 -5.61 -14.51
C PHE A 50 3.99 -6.11 -14.16
N LEU A 51 3.33 -6.70 -15.15
CA LEU A 51 2.10 -7.44 -14.91
C LEU A 51 2.41 -8.92 -14.65
N PRO A 52 1.76 -9.56 -13.67
CA PRO A 52 1.80 -11.00 -13.58
C PRO A 52 1.18 -11.61 -14.84
N GLU A 53 1.73 -12.74 -15.31
CA GLU A 53 1.08 -13.51 -16.38
C GLU A 53 -0.25 -14.06 -15.84
N LEU A 54 -1.34 -13.49 -16.31
CA LEU A 54 -2.68 -13.98 -15.98
C LEU A 54 -3.00 -15.20 -16.84
N PRO A 55 -3.79 -16.15 -16.32
CA PRO A 55 -4.39 -17.19 -17.16
C PRO A 55 -5.17 -16.56 -18.31
N PRO A 56 -5.39 -17.29 -19.43
CA PRO A 56 -6.24 -16.80 -20.50
C PRO A 56 -7.63 -16.43 -19.99
N ASP A 57 -8.16 -15.30 -20.46
CA ASP A 57 -9.55 -14.93 -20.18
C ASP A 57 -10.50 -15.97 -20.79
N GLU A 58 -11.27 -16.62 -19.92
CA GLU A 58 -12.31 -17.59 -20.30
C GLU A 58 -13.70 -16.95 -20.37
N GLY A 59 -13.79 -15.62 -20.23
CA GLY A 59 -15.04 -14.87 -20.21
C GLY A 59 -15.81 -15.01 -18.89
N ILE A 60 -15.13 -15.45 -17.82
CA ILE A 60 -15.70 -15.63 -16.48
C ILE A 60 -15.18 -14.52 -15.57
N SER A 61 -16.09 -13.92 -14.81
CA SER A 61 -15.79 -12.91 -13.80
C SER A 61 -16.48 -13.25 -12.47
N TYR A 62 -15.85 -12.85 -11.37
CA TYR A 62 -16.38 -12.98 -10.02
C TYR A 62 -16.55 -11.60 -9.41
N VAL A 63 -17.80 -11.18 -9.20
CA VAL A 63 -18.13 -9.91 -8.56
C VAL A 63 -18.48 -10.17 -7.10
N SER A 64 -17.67 -9.68 -6.19
CA SER A 64 -17.83 -9.84 -4.74
C SER A 64 -18.24 -8.54 -4.07
N PHE A 65 -19.13 -8.61 -3.10
CA PHE A 65 -19.46 -7.50 -2.20
C PHE A 65 -19.47 -7.97 -0.75
N TYR A 66 -19.37 -7.00 0.17
CA TYR A 66 -19.19 -7.28 1.59
C TYR A 66 -20.26 -6.55 2.39
N LEU A 67 -20.88 -7.26 3.33
CA LEU A 67 -21.83 -6.69 4.27
C LEU A 67 -21.31 -6.93 5.70
N GLU A 68 -21.40 -5.91 6.55
CA GLU A 68 -20.97 -6.03 7.93
C GLU A 68 -21.83 -7.07 8.67
N ASP A 69 -21.21 -8.03 9.34
CA ASP A 69 -21.90 -8.99 10.22
C ASP A 69 -22.25 -8.32 11.55
N ASN A 70 -23.25 -7.45 11.51
CA ASN A 70 -23.78 -6.71 12.66
C ASN A 70 -25.03 -7.37 13.26
N GLY A 71 -25.35 -8.62 12.84
CA GLY A 71 -26.52 -9.36 13.24
C GLY A 71 -27.80 -8.98 12.49
N GLN A 72 -27.71 -8.18 11.43
CA GLN A 72 -28.81 -7.94 10.50
C GLN A 72 -29.00 -9.13 9.56
N ASP A 73 -30.24 -9.33 9.09
CA ASP A 73 -30.59 -10.39 8.17
C ASP A 73 -30.43 -9.89 6.72
N ASP A 74 -29.43 -10.41 6.01
CA ASP A 74 -29.14 -10.06 4.62
C ASP A 74 -30.12 -10.69 3.61
N THR A 75 -31.05 -11.52 4.06
CA THR A 75 -31.95 -12.35 3.21
C THR A 75 -32.73 -11.52 2.20
N GLU A 76 -33.26 -10.37 2.61
CA GLU A 76 -34.08 -9.53 1.71
C GLU A 76 -33.21 -8.83 0.65
N LEU A 77 -32.03 -8.35 1.02
CA LEU A 77 -31.07 -7.78 0.06
C LEU A 77 -30.59 -8.83 -0.95
N LEU A 78 -30.26 -10.03 -0.48
CA LEU A 78 -29.86 -11.14 -1.36
C LEU A 78 -30.98 -11.57 -2.29
N LYS A 79 -32.23 -11.45 -1.88
CA LYS A 79 -33.37 -11.72 -2.74
C LYS A 79 -33.51 -10.66 -3.82
N GLN A 80 -33.30 -9.39 -3.48
CA GLN A 80 -33.27 -8.30 -4.46
C GLN A 80 -32.11 -8.50 -5.46
N VAL A 81 -30.90 -8.81 -4.99
CA VAL A 81 -29.74 -9.12 -5.85
C VAL A 81 -30.08 -10.27 -6.82
N LYS A 82 -30.68 -11.36 -6.36
CA LYS A 82 -31.10 -12.48 -7.23
C LYS A 82 -32.11 -12.04 -8.28
N THR A 83 -33.09 -11.22 -7.89
CA THR A 83 -34.10 -10.70 -8.82
C THR A 83 -33.43 -9.83 -9.89
N THR A 84 -32.53 -8.95 -9.49
CA THR A 84 -31.76 -8.09 -10.40
C THR A 84 -30.94 -8.91 -11.39
N ILE A 85 -30.24 -9.95 -10.95
CA ILE A 85 -29.48 -10.86 -11.83
C ILE A 85 -30.41 -11.50 -12.87
N GLU A 86 -31.60 -11.97 -12.47
CA GLU A 86 -32.55 -12.58 -13.40
C GLU A 86 -33.14 -11.57 -14.41
N GLU A 87 -33.37 -10.34 -13.99
CA GLU A 87 -33.82 -9.26 -14.90
C GLU A 87 -32.74 -8.90 -15.91
N MET A 88 -31.47 -8.85 -15.48
CA MET A 88 -30.31 -8.53 -16.31
C MET A 88 -30.03 -9.60 -17.39
N ARG A 89 -30.47 -10.85 -17.20
CA ARG A 89 -30.37 -11.92 -18.23
C ARG A 89 -31.04 -11.58 -19.55
N ASN A 90 -31.97 -10.61 -19.54
CA ASN A 90 -32.60 -10.13 -20.77
C ASN A 90 -31.76 -9.09 -21.53
N VAL A 91 -30.71 -8.58 -20.90
CA VAL A 91 -29.87 -7.48 -21.43
C VAL A 91 -28.46 -7.98 -21.76
N VAL A 92 -27.90 -8.79 -20.90
CA VAL A 92 -26.52 -9.29 -21.00
C VAL A 92 -26.43 -10.74 -20.52
N ASP A 93 -25.46 -11.48 -21.04
CA ASP A 93 -25.20 -12.84 -20.56
C ASP A 93 -24.60 -12.80 -19.13
N MET A 94 -25.40 -13.20 -18.16
CA MET A 94 -25.02 -13.23 -16.75
C MET A 94 -24.25 -14.52 -16.36
N GLY A 95 -23.92 -15.39 -17.31
CA GLY A 95 -23.31 -16.67 -17.01
C GLY A 95 -24.15 -17.48 -16.03
N THR A 96 -23.53 -18.12 -15.03
CA THR A 96 -24.30 -18.91 -14.05
C THR A 96 -25.15 -18.03 -13.14
N GLY A 97 -24.71 -16.80 -12.83
CA GLY A 97 -25.36 -15.92 -11.85
C GLY A 97 -25.40 -16.52 -10.44
N LYS A 98 -24.55 -17.52 -10.17
CA LYS A 98 -24.51 -18.22 -8.90
C LYS A 98 -23.93 -17.33 -7.81
N ILE A 99 -24.66 -17.18 -6.71
CA ILE A 99 -24.20 -16.48 -5.52
C ILE A 99 -23.66 -17.50 -4.52
N THR A 100 -22.43 -17.30 -4.08
CA THR A 100 -21.81 -18.02 -2.97
C THR A 100 -21.58 -17.06 -1.81
N SER A 101 -21.68 -17.56 -0.58
CA SER A 101 -21.42 -16.78 0.64
C SER A 101 -20.27 -17.38 1.40
N ASP A 102 -19.43 -16.49 1.94
CA ASP A 102 -18.34 -16.82 2.84
C ASP A 102 -18.28 -15.77 3.95
N GLN A 103 -17.61 -16.06 5.03
CA GLN A 103 -17.34 -15.09 6.08
C GLN A 103 -15.86 -14.76 6.08
N THR A 104 -15.56 -13.46 6.17
CA THR A 104 -14.19 -12.97 6.31
C THR A 104 -14.12 -12.04 7.51
N GLU A 105 -12.98 -12.00 8.15
CA GLU A 105 -12.69 -11.04 9.22
C GLU A 105 -11.65 -10.03 8.69
N ASP A 106 -11.69 -8.78 9.20
CA ASP A 106 -10.64 -7.78 8.91
C ASP A 106 -9.25 -8.36 9.17
N LEU A 107 -9.14 -9.21 10.20
CA LEU A 107 -7.92 -9.91 10.56
C LEU A 107 -7.42 -10.88 9.45
N ASP A 108 -8.32 -11.48 8.69
CA ASP A 108 -7.93 -12.39 7.61
C ASP A 108 -7.38 -11.62 6.42
N TRP A 109 -7.93 -10.45 6.14
CA TRP A 109 -7.44 -9.56 5.10
C TRP A 109 -6.12 -8.92 5.50
N ILE A 110 -6.05 -8.37 6.72
CA ILE A 110 -4.83 -7.81 7.33
C ILE A 110 -3.74 -8.89 7.46
N ASN A 111 -4.07 -10.16 7.70
CA ASN A 111 -3.09 -11.22 7.87
C ASN A 111 -2.70 -11.94 6.57
N ASN A 112 -3.54 -11.91 5.52
CA ASN A 112 -3.22 -12.59 4.27
C ASN A 112 -1.99 -11.99 3.57
N TRP A 113 -1.84 -10.67 3.54
CA TRP A 113 -0.67 -10.04 2.94
C TRP A 113 0.62 -10.30 3.76
N LYS A 114 0.52 -10.52 5.09
CA LYS A 114 1.65 -10.91 5.92
C LYS A 114 2.34 -12.18 5.42
N LYS A 115 1.60 -13.10 4.79
CA LYS A 115 2.15 -14.34 4.21
C LYS A 115 3.04 -14.07 2.99
N PHE A 116 2.85 -12.94 2.32
CA PHE A 116 3.61 -12.56 1.13
C PHE A 116 4.79 -11.63 1.43
N PHE A 117 4.85 -11.09 2.67
CA PHE A 117 5.95 -10.26 3.10
C PHE A 117 6.90 -11.07 4.00
N SER A 118 8.11 -11.27 3.51
CA SER A 118 9.20 -11.98 4.21
C SER A 118 10.44 -11.09 4.25
N SER A 119 11.32 -11.37 5.18
CA SER A 119 12.62 -10.69 5.31
C SER A 119 13.46 -10.78 4.03
N PHE A 120 14.21 -9.74 3.75
CA PHE A 120 15.11 -9.63 2.60
C PHE A 120 16.26 -8.67 2.89
N TYR A 121 17.29 -8.71 2.05
CA TYR A 121 18.47 -7.87 2.19
C TYR A 121 18.54 -6.76 1.16
N ILE A 122 18.97 -5.59 1.59
CA ILE A 122 19.44 -4.52 0.74
C ILE A 122 20.89 -4.23 1.15
N ASP A 123 21.83 -4.69 0.36
CA ASP A 123 23.26 -4.69 0.68
C ASP A 123 23.53 -5.37 2.05
N ASP A 124 23.95 -4.64 3.09
CA ASP A 124 24.17 -5.15 4.44
C ASP A 124 23.00 -4.88 5.42
N ILE A 125 21.92 -4.27 4.94
CA ILE A 125 20.71 -4.03 5.72
C ILE A 125 19.77 -5.23 5.59
N LEU A 126 19.36 -5.78 6.72
CA LEU A 126 18.26 -6.73 6.81
C LEU A 126 16.96 -5.99 7.06
N ILE A 127 16.00 -6.07 6.15
CA ILE A 127 14.64 -5.59 6.35
C ILE A 127 13.75 -6.79 6.66
N LYS A 128 12.99 -6.69 7.74
CA LYS A 128 12.23 -7.79 8.29
C LYS A 128 10.94 -7.28 8.94
N PRO A 129 9.80 -8.00 8.81
CA PRO A 129 8.61 -7.70 9.60
C PRO A 129 8.78 -8.16 11.05
N THR A 130 8.01 -7.55 11.98
CA THR A 130 8.11 -7.89 13.41
C THR A 130 7.70 -9.33 13.70
N TRP A 131 6.77 -9.92 12.94
CA TRP A 131 6.30 -11.31 13.14
C TRP A 131 7.26 -12.40 12.69
N GLU A 132 8.33 -12.09 11.97
CA GLU A 132 9.39 -13.03 11.68
C GLU A 132 10.43 -13.04 12.81
N GLU A 133 10.87 -14.22 13.23
CA GLU A 133 11.95 -14.34 14.18
C GLU A 133 13.30 -14.01 13.53
N LEU A 134 14.14 -13.25 14.24
CA LEU A 134 15.49 -12.94 13.79
C LEU A 134 16.35 -14.23 13.88
N LYS A 135 16.91 -14.63 12.75
CA LYS A 135 17.80 -15.79 12.69
C LYS A 135 19.12 -15.53 13.44
N GLU A 136 19.71 -16.57 13.98
CA GLU A 136 20.99 -16.47 14.70
C GLU A 136 22.11 -15.84 13.86
N GLU A 137 22.15 -16.17 12.57
CA GLU A 137 23.13 -15.66 11.60
C GLU A 137 22.98 -14.17 11.27
N ASP A 138 21.83 -13.58 11.63
CA ASP A 138 21.46 -12.21 11.30
C ASP A 138 21.57 -11.25 12.49
N ARG A 139 21.95 -11.74 13.67
CA ARG A 139 21.99 -10.95 14.91
C ARG A 139 22.90 -9.71 14.84
N ASP A 140 23.98 -9.81 14.08
CA ASP A 140 24.97 -8.73 13.92
C ASP A 140 24.70 -7.86 12.68
N LYS A 141 23.60 -8.07 11.99
CA LYS A 141 23.24 -7.29 10.80
C LYS A 141 22.63 -5.94 11.16
N PHE A 142 22.72 -5.02 10.22
CA PHE A 142 22.01 -3.75 10.34
C PHE A 142 20.51 -4.01 10.10
N LEU A 143 19.75 -4.07 11.18
CA LEU A 143 18.35 -4.47 11.18
C LEU A 143 17.42 -3.27 11.08
N ILE A 144 16.47 -3.37 10.16
CA ILE A 144 15.29 -2.50 10.04
C ILE A 144 14.05 -3.38 10.16
N GLU A 145 13.19 -3.08 11.11
CA GLU A 145 11.89 -3.74 11.24
C GLU A 145 10.81 -2.86 10.63
N ILE A 146 10.06 -3.40 9.68
CA ILE A 146 8.96 -2.70 9.02
C ILE A 146 7.75 -3.60 9.00
N ASP A 147 6.68 -3.12 9.63
CA ASP A 147 5.36 -3.68 9.46
C ASP A 147 4.62 -2.86 8.40
N PRO A 148 4.51 -3.39 7.18
CA PRO A 148 3.71 -2.74 6.17
C PRO A 148 2.26 -2.78 6.63
N GLY A 149 1.71 -1.62 6.99
CA GLY A 149 0.29 -1.48 7.28
C GLY A 149 -0.55 -1.43 6.01
N VAL A 150 -1.59 -0.62 6.03
CA VAL A 150 -2.40 -0.30 4.83
C VAL A 150 -1.62 0.66 3.91
N SER A 151 -0.57 1.32 4.42
CA SER A 151 0.24 2.29 3.68
C SER A 151 1.29 1.62 2.78
N PHE A 152 1.60 2.29 1.67
CA PHE A 152 2.67 1.88 0.75
C PHE A 152 4.05 1.93 1.43
N GLY A 153 4.99 1.08 0.98
CA GLY A 153 6.38 1.18 1.43
C GLY A 153 6.90 -0.03 2.20
N THR A 154 6.74 -1.24 1.63
CA THR A 154 7.33 -2.46 2.20
C THR A 154 8.87 -2.54 2.10
N GLY A 155 9.47 -1.67 1.28
CA GLY A 155 10.90 -1.74 0.96
C GLY A 155 11.27 -2.75 -0.13
N LYS A 156 10.38 -3.65 -0.53
CA LYS A 156 10.67 -4.66 -1.58
C LYS A 156 10.73 -4.06 -2.98
N HIS A 157 10.02 -2.96 -3.23
CA HIS A 157 10.01 -2.32 -4.53
C HIS A 157 11.41 -1.80 -4.87
N GLU A 158 11.82 -1.95 -6.11
CA GLU A 158 13.18 -1.62 -6.58
C GLU A 158 13.51 -0.14 -6.38
N THR A 159 12.53 0.75 -6.55
CA THR A 159 12.70 2.20 -6.32
C THR A 159 13.01 2.50 -4.86
N THR A 160 12.31 1.86 -3.91
CA THR A 160 12.61 1.99 -2.48
C THR A 160 14.00 1.49 -2.15
N GLN A 161 14.41 0.35 -2.73
CA GLN A 161 15.77 -0.18 -2.56
C GLN A 161 16.83 0.78 -3.11
N LEU A 162 16.56 1.44 -4.26
CA LEU A 162 17.45 2.46 -4.81
C LEU A 162 17.58 3.66 -3.88
N CYS A 163 16.48 4.17 -3.32
CA CYS A 163 16.50 5.26 -2.34
C CYS A 163 17.31 4.86 -1.09
N ILE A 164 17.12 3.65 -0.57
CA ILE A 164 17.89 3.14 0.58
C ILE A 164 19.39 3.09 0.27
N ARG A 165 19.78 2.60 -0.92
CA ARG A 165 21.19 2.62 -1.34
C ARG A 165 21.76 4.03 -1.47
N GLN A 166 20.96 5.01 -1.89
CA GLN A 166 21.40 6.40 -1.90
C GLN A 166 21.54 6.95 -0.45
N LEU A 167 20.62 6.66 0.45
CA LEU A 167 20.76 7.02 1.87
C LEU A 167 22.01 6.41 2.49
N LEU A 168 22.30 5.12 2.22
CA LEU A 168 23.56 4.47 2.62
C LEU A 168 24.77 5.26 2.13
N LYS A 169 24.79 5.62 0.85
CA LYS A 169 25.89 6.37 0.23
C LYS A 169 26.04 7.75 0.87
N TYR A 170 24.96 8.53 0.98
CA TYR A 170 25.04 9.93 1.38
C TYR A 170 25.14 10.13 2.89
N ILE A 171 24.65 9.21 3.71
CA ILE A 171 24.73 9.31 5.18
C ILE A 171 25.94 8.52 5.72
N ARG A 172 26.10 7.26 5.34
CA ARG A 172 27.18 6.40 5.84
C ARG A 172 28.49 6.56 5.04
N GLY A 173 28.36 6.84 3.75
CA GLY A 173 29.50 6.88 2.82
C GLY A 173 29.88 5.51 2.26
N ASN A 174 30.76 5.51 1.28
CA ASN A 174 31.34 4.30 0.66
C ASN A 174 32.76 4.62 0.11
N GLU A 175 33.37 3.66 -0.60
CA GLU A 175 34.70 3.85 -1.18
C GLU A 175 34.82 5.04 -2.15
N THR A 176 33.72 5.46 -2.77
CA THR A 176 33.70 6.53 -3.79
C THR A 176 33.12 7.85 -3.28
N TYR A 177 32.51 7.86 -2.10
CA TYR A 177 31.83 9.02 -1.55
C TYR A 177 32.02 9.15 -0.03
N THR A 178 32.50 10.32 0.40
CA THR A 178 32.57 10.70 1.82
C THR A 178 31.45 11.70 2.13
N PRO A 179 30.61 11.45 3.12
CA PRO A 179 29.53 12.36 3.50
C PRO A 179 30.06 13.74 3.89
N GLN A 180 29.41 14.78 3.40
CA GLN A 180 29.78 16.18 3.72
C GLN A 180 29.27 16.58 5.11
N VAL A 181 28.11 16.03 5.52
CA VAL A 181 27.48 16.25 6.84
C VAL A 181 27.46 14.93 7.59
N LYS A 182 27.93 14.94 8.85
CA LYS A 182 27.99 13.72 9.66
C LYS A 182 26.63 13.24 10.17
N THR A 183 25.76 14.18 10.48
CA THR A 183 24.44 13.93 11.06
C THR A 183 23.42 14.77 10.28
N PRO A 184 23.08 14.38 9.05
CA PRO A 184 22.24 15.20 8.20
C PRO A 184 20.80 15.31 8.74
N LYS A 185 20.16 16.43 8.46
CA LYS A 185 18.73 16.60 8.57
C LYS A 185 18.09 16.14 7.24
N VAL A 186 17.09 15.28 7.32
CA VAL A 186 16.49 14.63 6.15
C VAL A 186 15.03 15.01 6.01
N LEU A 187 14.60 15.31 4.78
CA LEU A 187 13.20 15.43 4.40
C LEU A 187 12.79 14.18 3.60
N ASP A 188 11.71 13.53 4.01
CA ASP A 188 11.12 12.35 3.36
C ASP A 188 9.75 12.74 2.79
N VAL A 189 9.67 12.90 1.46
CA VAL A 189 8.44 13.31 0.78
C VAL A 189 7.69 12.09 0.28
N GLY A 190 6.45 11.91 0.76
CA GLY A 190 5.70 10.67 0.59
C GLY A 190 6.25 9.57 1.47
N CYS A 191 6.27 9.79 2.80
CA CYS A 191 6.97 8.91 3.75
C CYS A 191 6.32 7.52 3.88
N GLY A 192 5.03 7.37 3.62
CA GLY A 192 4.31 6.09 3.65
C GLY A 192 4.48 5.35 4.97
N SER A 193 5.08 4.17 4.92
CA SER A 193 5.41 3.36 6.11
C SER A 193 6.53 3.94 6.98
N GLY A 194 7.18 5.02 6.54
CA GLY A 194 8.34 5.63 7.19
C GLY A 194 9.66 4.91 6.93
N ILE A 195 9.73 3.93 6.05
CA ILE A 195 10.93 3.12 5.84
C ILE A 195 12.17 3.95 5.51
N LEU A 196 12.07 4.97 4.65
CA LEU A 196 13.21 5.81 4.28
C LEU A 196 13.63 6.70 5.44
N SER A 197 12.67 7.25 6.17
CA SER A 197 12.88 8.00 7.42
C SER A 197 13.62 7.17 8.47
N ILE A 198 13.16 5.94 8.71
CA ILE A 198 13.75 5.02 9.70
C ILE A 198 15.16 4.62 9.30
N VAL A 199 15.37 4.28 8.01
CA VAL A 199 16.72 4.01 7.50
C VAL A 199 17.63 5.21 7.71
N ALA A 200 17.21 6.44 7.37
CA ALA A 200 17.99 7.63 7.55
C ALA A 200 18.40 7.85 9.02
N LEU A 201 17.45 7.74 9.96
CA LEU A 201 17.72 7.89 11.40
C LEU A 201 18.68 6.80 11.90
N LYS A 202 18.47 5.55 11.55
CA LYS A 202 19.38 4.45 11.96
C LYS A 202 20.78 4.58 11.35
N LEU A 203 20.91 5.22 10.19
CA LEU A 203 22.19 5.52 9.57
C LEU A 203 22.90 6.72 10.22
N GLY A 204 22.22 7.49 11.05
CA GLY A 204 22.81 8.60 11.82
C GLY A 204 22.31 9.99 11.41
N ALA A 205 21.19 10.10 10.71
CA ALA A 205 20.51 11.38 10.56
C ALA A 205 20.15 11.96 11.93
N SER A 206 20.28 13.28 12.10
CA SER A 206 19.98 13.96 13.35
C SER A 206 18.49 14.13 13.58
N GLU A 207 17.75 14.30 12.50
CA GLU A 207 16.32 14.56 12.49
C GLU A 207 15.75 14.18 11.11
N VAL A 208 14.51 13.72 11.09
CA VAL A 208 13.74 13.52 9.88
C VAL A 208 12.44 14.31 9.96
N VAL A 209 12.10 15.00 8.88
CA VAL A 209 10.76 15.52 8.66
C VAL A 209 10.14 14.70 7.51
N GLY A 210 8.94 14.18 7.70
CA GLY A 210 8.23 13.43 6.68
C GLY A 210 6.89 14.07 6.33
N THR A 211 6.47 13.94 5.07
CA THR A 211 5.15 14.39 4.62
C THR A 211 4.47 13.28 3.83
N ASP A 212 3.15 13.16 3.96
CA ASP A 212 2.34 12.27 3.13
C ASP A 212 0.93 12.84 2.94
N LEU A 213 0.26 12.45 1.86
CA LEU A 213 -1.14 12.83 1.60
C LEU A 213 -2.11 12.00 2.46
N ASP A 214 -1.73 10.77 2.78
CA ASP A 214 -2.56 9.83 3.51
C ASP A 214 -2.33 9.97 5.03
N PRO A 215 -3.36 10.31 5.82
CA PRO A 215 -3.25 10.40 7.27
C PRO A 215 -2.88 9.07 7.94
N ASP A 216 -3.20 7.92 7.35
CA ASP A 216 -2.88 6.61 7.91
C ASP A 216 -1.36 6.34 7.91
N CYS A 217 -0.62 7.00 7.01
CA CYS A 217 0.83 6.97 6.98
C CYS A 217 1.47 7.49 8.26
N MET A 218 0.84 8.45 8.94
CA MET A 218 1.36 9.00 10.21
C MET A 218 1.41 7.93 11.29
N THR A 219 0.32 7.18 11.44
CA THR A 219 0.24 6.07 12.40
C THR A 219 1.26 4.98 12.05
N SER A 220 1.28 4.55 10.79
CA SER A 220 2.23 3.53 10.32
C SER A 220 3.70 3.91 10.56
N THR A 221 4.06 5.17 10.27
CA THR A 221 5.43 5.66 10.48
C THR A 221 5.81 5.69 11.96
N HIS A 222 4.92 6.17 12.83
CA HIS A 222 5.16 6.19 14.27
C HIS A 222 5.31 4.78 14.85
N ASP A 223 4.44 3.84 14.48
CA ASP A 223 4.51 2.45 14.90
C ASP A 223 5.82 1.80 14.45
N ASN A 224 6.22 2.04 13.19
CA ASN A 224 7.48 1.53 12.65
C ASN A 224 8.72 2.19 13.30
N MET A 225 8.66 3.45 13.73
CA MET A 225 9.71 4.05 14.55
C MET A 225 9.83 3.37 15.92
N GLU A 226 8.69 3.04 16.54
CA GLU A 226 8.66 2.38 17.85
C GLU A 226 9.29 0.98 17.79
N VAL A 227 8.92 0.15 16.82
CA VAL A 227 9.50 -1.21 16.67
C VAL A 227 11.00 -1.17 16.36
N ASN A 228 11.49 -0.09 15.74
CA ASN A 228 12.91 0.15 15.52
C ASN A 228 13.64 0.78 16.72
N HIS A 229 12.96 0.99 17.83
CA HIS A 229 13.48 1.61 19.06
C HIS A 229 14.07 3.01 18.84
N LEU A 230 13.47 3.79 17.94
CA LEU A 230 13.84 5.16 17.67
C LEU A 230 13.10 6.13 18.60
N ASP A 231 13.78 7.17 19.06
CA ASP A 231 13.12 8.25 19.79
C ASP A 231 12.17 8.99 18.85
N GLN A 232 10.89 9.02 19.19
CA GLN A 232 9.84 9.67 18.41
C GLN A 232 10.11 11.17 18.16
N LYS A 233 10.94 11.80 18.99
CA LYS A 233 11.33 13.20 18.84
C LYS A 233 12.30 13.45 17.67
N LEU A 234 12.88 12.40 17.12
CA LEU A 234 13.77 12.50 15.96
C LEU A 234 13.01 12.57 14.64
N GLY A 235 11.71 12.28 14.65
CA GLY A 235 10.82 12.36 13.49
C GLY A 235 9.68 13.34 13.72
N THR A 236 9.41 14.18 12.74
CA THR A 236 8.21 15.03 12.69
C THR A 236 7.48 14.76 11.40
N PHE A 237 6.20 14.37 11.46
CA PHE A 237 5.46 13.94 10.30
C PHE A 237 4.18 14.77 10.13
N TYR A 238 3.88 15.17 8.89
CA TYR A 238 2.77 16.01 8.55
C TYR A 238 1.93 15.39 7.43
N VAL A 239 0.61 15.56 7.53
CA VAL A 239 -0.33 15.23 6.45
C VAL A 239 -0.52 16.45 5.56
N GLY A 240 -0.35 16.30 4.26
CA GLY A 240 -0.65 17.36 3.30
C GLY A 240 0.16 17.29 2.01
N ASN A 241 -0.19 18.14 1.07
CA ASN A 241 0.48 18.27 -0.22
C ASN A 241 1.55 19.36 -0.17
N LEU A 242 2.81 18.96 -0.19
CA LEU A 242 3.93 19.90 -0.11
C LEU A 242 4.03 20.85 -1.33
N ILE A 243 3.35 20.53 -2.44
CA ILE A 243 3.34 21.39 -3.64
C ILE A 243 2.43 22.60 -3.46
N ASP A 244 1.23 22.39 -2.90
CA ASP A 244 0.16 23.39 -2.90
C ASP A 244 -0.12 24.00 -1.53
N ASP A 245 0.30 23.32 -0.43
CA ASP A 245 0.03 23.74 0.93
C ASP A 245 1.16 24.64 1.47
N THR A 246 0.94 25.95 1.39
CA THR A 246 1.93 26.94 1.86
C THR A 246 2.15 26.89 3.38
N GLU A 247 1.15 26.51 4.18
CA GLU A 247 1.29 26.35 5.61
C GLU A 247 2.17 25.12 5.93
N LEU A 248 2.00 24.05 5.19
CA LEU A 248 2.86 22.87 5.29
C LEU A 248 4.30 23.19 4.86
N GLN A 249 4.48 23.93 3.77
CA GLN A 249 5.81 24.39 3.33
C GLN A 249 6.52 25.21 4.41
N GLU A 250 5.80 26.14 5.07
CA GLU A 250 6.34 26.93 6.16
C GLU A 250 6.71 26.07 7.39
N LYS A 251 5.87 25.09 7.74
CA LYS A 251 6.12 24.15 8.85
C LYS A 251 7.28 23.21 8.57
N THR A 252 7.38 22.73 7.34
CA THR A 252 8.44 21.83 6.90
C THR A 252 9.78 22.57 6.87
N GLY A 253 9.77 23.84 6.48
CA GLY A 253 10.96 24.69 6.34
C GLY A 253 11.56 24.65 4.94
N THR A 254 12.21 25.73 4.55
CA THR A 254 12.85 25.88 3.24
C THR A 254 14.36 25.96 3.42
N GLU A 255 15.12 25.24 2.59
CA GLU A 255 16.60 25.19 2.62
C GLU A 255 17.20 24.71 3.98
N GLU A 256 16.44 23.94 4.76
CA GLU A 256 16.85 23.45 6.07
C GLU A 256 17.38 22.01 6.07
N PHE A 257 17.28 21.30 4.95
CA PHE A 257 17.62 19.89 4.85
C PHE A 257 18.91 19.65 4.09
N ASP A 258 19.72 18.73 4.61
CA ASP A 258 20.95 18.29 3.95
C ASP A 258 20.66 17.24 2.87
N ILE A 259 19.59 16.46 3.06
CA ILE A 259 19.13 15.41 2.14
C ILE A 259 17.62 15.50 2.00
N VAL A 260 17.14 15.44 0.76
CA VAL A 260 15.73 15.24 0.45
C VAL A 260 15.59 13.89 -0.25
N VAL A 261 14.74 13.03 0.25
CA VAL A 261 14.40 11.75 -0.38
C VAL A 261 12.91 11.72 -0.71
N ALA A 262 12.59 11.20 -1.89
CA ALA A 262 11.21 11.04 -2.36
C ALA A 262 11.12 9.76 -3.19
N ASN A 263 10.21 8.87 -2.82
CA ASN A 263 9.90 7.67 -3.58
C ASN A 263 8.43 7.69 -4.00
N ILE A 264 8.12 8.65 -4.86
CA ILE A 264 6.77 8.98 -5.35
C ILE A 264 6.78 9.09 -6.88
N LEU A 265 5.63 9.35 -7.47
CA LEU A 265 5.49 9.48 -8.91
C LEU A 265 6.30 10.65 -9.48
N ALA A 266 6.90 10.45 -10.66
CA ALA A 266 7.70 11.46 -11.34
C ALA A 266 6.91 12.75 -11.61
N ASP A 267 5.63 12.62 -11.96
CA ASP A 267 4.75 13.76 -12.24
C ASP A 267 4.44 14.61 -11.00
N VAL A 268 4.67 14.05 -9.80
CA VAL A 268 4.59 14.78 -8.53
C VAL A 268 5.93 15.45 -8.20
N ILE A 269 7.06 14.80 -8.48
CA ILE A 269 8.40 15.33 -8.19
C ILE A 269 8.77 16.51 -9.12
N ILE A 270 8.41 16.41 -10.41
CA ILE A 270 8.81 17.43 -11.42
C ILE A 270 8.33 18.86 -11.07
N PRO A 271 7.08 19.08 -10.60
CA PRO A 271 6.61 20.42 -10.23
C PRO A 271 7.09 20.91 -8.86
N MET A 272 7.67 20.06 -8.02
CA MET A 272 8.25 20.42 -6.71
C MET A 272 9.56 21.18 -6.86
#